data_555297489708b36f55cb69355942ab83
#
_entry.id   555297489708b36f55cb69355942ab83
#
_cell.length_a   1.000
_cell.length_b   1.000
_cell.length_c   1.000
_cell.angle_alpha   90.00
_cell.angle_beta   90.00
_cell.angle_gamma   90.00
#
_symmetry.space_group_name_H-M   'P 1'
#
loop_
_entity.id
_entity.type
_entity.pdbx_description
1 polymer ?
#
loop_
_entity_poly.entity_id
_entity_poly.type
_entity_poly.pdbx_seq_one_letter_code
_entity_poly.pdbx_strand_id
1 'polypeptide(L)'
;MSRLLSVNVGLPRDVEWQGRIVHTGIWKDPVRGRCKVGRLNLEGDGQGDLAGHGGEQRAVFVYQIESYRHWQEQLGRTDFVHGQFGENFTVEGLPDDAVCIGDRYRIGSALFEVTQPRVTCYRVGIRMNEPRMPALLTGSGRPGFYFRVLQEGEVGAGDDIVKVGESSERMTVAEINALLYLPEHGRDRLERALRIPALSPGWRGSFEALLQSHATGNAGLAPAAAAHPAAPGFRPLAVTAIDRGTADVLSLTLQGPDGRPLPAVLPGQFVVLRLPRAAGGPPLFRSYSLSGPPSIERYRISVKVEPNGAAGAYIREHVRVGDTLDVSAPRGSFILEAGERPVVLLSAGIGATPVLAMLYALAAARSTRQVLWLHGARKGREHPFAAEARRLIRELAHGRSYVCYSRPSADDRMGEDFDATGHLSRAVFDVVGLPREADVYLCGPAQFMEAMREALATAGVGRERIHVELFNGGESRTPGVIGGVTRAPHLPKDDAGTGSLISFARSGIAARWSASANRSILELAEACDVPVRWSCRTGVCHNCESGLISGAVAYEPDPLDPPAHGNVLICCARPQGDVVIDI
;
A
#
# COMPACT_ATOMS: atom_id res chain seq x y z
N MET A 1 -32.12 8.13 26.75
CA MET A 1 -31.09 7.56 27.68
C MET A 1 -30.53 6.36 26.99
N SER A 2 -29.21 6.21 27.02
CA SER A 2 -28.53 5.06 26.39
C SER A 2 -28.52 3.87 27.35
N ARG A 3 -28.74 2.66 26.85
CA ARG A 3 -28.89 1.45 27.68
C ARG A 3 -28.17 0.23 27.09
N LEU A 4 -27.60 -0.60 27.94
CA LEU A 4 -27.04 -1.89 27.60
C LEU A 4 -28.18 -2.92 27.52
N LEU A 5 -28.53 -3.37 26.32
CA LEU A 5 -29.64 -4.31 26.11
C LEU A 5 -29.21 -5.76 26.33
N SER A 6 -27.99 -6.10 25.94
CA SER A 6 -27.43 -7.45 26.10
C SER A 6 -25.92 -7.43 26.21
N VAL A 7 -25.39 -8.32 27.04
CA VAL A 7 -23.97 -8.68 27.10
C VAL A 7 -23.82 -10.02 26.41
N ASN A 8 -22.97 -10.13 25.40
CA ASN A 8 -22.82 -11.33 24.59
C ASN A 8 -21.37 -11.83 24.63
N VAL A 9 -21.16 -13.12 24.83
CA VAL A 9 -19.84 -13.76 24.88
C VAL A 9 -19.85 -15.06 24.06
N GLY A 10 -18.68 -15.48 23.60
CA GLY A 10 -18.53 -16.73 22.89
C GLY A 10 -17.07 -17.10 22.69
N LEU A 11 -16.74 -18.36 22.91
CA LEU A 11 -15.40 -18.88 22.63
C LEU A 11 -15.23 -19.15 21.14
N PRO A 12 -14.01 -19.01 20.60
CA PRO A 12 -13.71 -19.35 19.22
C PRO A 12 -14.02 -20.81 18.91
N ARG A 13 -14.54 -21.03 17.71
CA ARG A 13 -14.84 -22.37 17.19
C ARG A 13 -14.49 -22.46 15.71
N ASP A 14 -14.32 -23.67 15.24
CA ASP A 14 -14.13 -23.98 13.84
C ASP A 14 -15.49 -24.07 13.13
N VAL A 15 -15.60 -23.37 12.00
CA VAL A 15 -16.81 -23.34 11.17
C VAL A 15 -16.42 -23.65 9.74
N GLU A 16 -17.09 -24.60 9.12
CA GLU A 16 -16.93 -24.86 7.70
C GLU A 16 -17.61 -23.75 6.89
N TRP A 17 -16.84 -23.16 5.99
CA TRP A 17 -17.34 -22.13 5.09
C TRP A 17 -16.69 -22.26 3.73
N GLN A 18 -17.50 -22.55 2.71
CA GLN A 18 -17.06 -22.71 1.31
C GLN A 18 -15.86 -23.65 1.16
N GLY A 19 -15.93 -24.82 1.81
CA GLY A 19 -14.90 -25.86 1.75
C GLY A 19 -13.65 -25.59 2.59
N ARG A 20 -13.68 -24.61 3.51
CA ARG A 20 -12.57 -24.30 4.44
C ARG A 20 -13.05 -24.31 5.88
N ILE A 21 -12.15 -24.64 6.79
CA ILE A 21 -12.35 -24.45 8.22
C ILE A 21 -11.87 -23.04 8.60
N VAL A 22 -12.78 -22.24 9.16
CA VAL A 22 -12.50 -20.90 9.66
C VAL A 22 -12.61 -20.89 11.18
N HIS A 23 -11.48 -20.61 11.85
CA HIS A 23 -11.45 -20.42 13.31
C HIS A 23 -11.94 -19.01 13.66
N THR A 24 -13.03 -18.90 14.44
CA THR A 24 -13.67 -17.59 14.69
C THR A 24 -14.48 -17.54 15.96
N GLY A 25 -14.40 -16.41 16.69
CA GLY A 25 -15.24 -16.08 17.84
C GLY A 25 -16.41 -15.16 17.51
N ILE A 26 -16.89 -15.12 16.23
CA ILE A 26 -17.97 -14.21 15.85
C ILE A 26 -19.34 -14.63 16.36
N TRP A 27 -19.52 -15.88 16.75
CA TRP A 27 -20.74 -16.36 17.38
C TRP A 27 -20.70 -16.03 18.86
N LYS A 28 -21.57 -15.10 19.28
CA LYS A 28 -21.71 -14.67 20.66
C LYS A 28 -23.17 -14.84 21.09
N ASP A 29 -23.35 -15.33 22.29
CA ASP A 29 -24.64 -15.60 22.89
C ASP A 29 -24.87 -14.72 24.14
N PRO A 30 -26.10 -14.27 24.41
CA PRO A 30 -26.42 -13.44 25.56
C PRO A 30 -26.09 -14.13 26.90
N VAL A 31 -25.43 -13.41 27.79
CA VAL A 31 -25.12 -13.84 29.15
C VAL A 31 -26.29 -13.57 30.09
N ARG A 32 -26.61 -14.51 30.98
CA ARG A 32 -27.58 -14.30 32.05
C ARG A 32 -26.88 -13.71 33.29
N GLY A 33 -27.38 -12.59 33.77
CA GLY A 33 -26.85 -11.91 34.94
C GLY A 33 -25.71 -10.94 34.65
N ARG A 34 -24.82 -10.75 35.63
CA ARG A 34 -23.69 -9.82 35.49
C ARG A 34 -22.48 -10.55 34.92
N CYS A 35 -21.70 -9.81 34.14
CA CYS A 35 -20.48 -10.28 33.50
C CYS A 35 -19.29 -9.42 33.93
N LYS A 36 -18.18 -10.05 34.27
CA LYS A 36 -16.93 -9.32 34.59
C LYS A 36 -16.27 -8.82 33.30
N VAL A 37 -15.77 -7.61 33.41
CA VAL A 37 -15.06 -6.91 32.34
C VAL A 37 -13.60 -6.75 32.76
N GLY A 38 -12.70 -7.45 32.08
CA GLY A 38 -11.25 -7.29 32.22
C GLY A 38 -10.68 -6.38 31.14
N ARG A 39 -9.40 -6.01 31.29
CA ARG A 39 -8.72 -5.09 30.35
C ARG A 39 -8.71 -5.54 28.89
N LEU A 40 -8.69 -6.82 28.65
CA LEU A 40 -8.54 -7.40 27.30
C LEU A 40 -9.82 -7.99 26.75
N ASN A 41 -10.78 -8.34 27.62
CA ASN A 41 -11.95 -9.13 27.24
C ASN A 41 -13.00 -9.19 28.35
N LEU A 42 -14.19 -9.73 28.01
CA LEU A 42 -15.22 -10.12 28.97
C LEU A 42 -15.00 -11.57 29.45
N GLU A 43 -15.41 -11.87 30.67
CA GLU A 43 -15.39 -13.24 31.18
C GLU A 43 -16.26 -14.17 30.30
N GLY A 44 -15.68 -15.28 29.86
CA GLY A 44 -16.34 -16.24 28.96
C GLY A 44 -16.29 -15.89 27.47
N ASP A 45 -15.65 -14.80 27.11
CA ASP A 45 -15.45 -14.41 25.70
C ASP A 45 -14.06 -14.83 25.19
N GLY A 46 -13.93 -14.94 23.86
CA GLY A 46 -12.67 -15.26 23.20
C GLY A 46 -12.60 -14.73 21.77
N GLN A 47 -11.36 -14.55 21.27
CA GLN A 47 -11.09 -14.09 19.91
C GLN A 47 -10.33 -15.16 19.14
N GLY A 48 -10.82 -15.53 17.96
CA GLY A 48 -10.21 -16.58 17.11
C GLY A 48 -8.98 -16.10 16.33
N ASP A 49 -8.71 -14.80 16.33
CA ASP A 49 -7.59 -14.18 15.64
C ASP A 49 -7.09 -13.02 16.50
N LEU A 50 -6.10 -13.29 17.34
CA LEU A 50 -5.55 -12.30 18.26
C LEU A 50 -4.79 -11.18 17.54
N ALA A 51 -4.19 -11.45 16.40
CA ALA A 51 -3.46 -10.45 15.63
C ALA A 51 -4.41 -9.42 15.00
N GLY A 52 -5.52 -9.90 14.42
CA GLY A 52 -6.51 -9.04 13.75
C GLY A 52 -7.59 -8.47 14.67
N HIS A 53 -7.93 -9.15 15.75
CA HIS A 53 -9.09 -8.82 16.59
C HIS A 53 -8.81 -8.73 18.09
N GLY A 54 -7.57 -8.93 18.53
CA GLY A 54 -7.16 -8.89 19.94
C GLY A 54 -6.58 -7.57 20.42
N GLY A 55 -6.27 -7.52 21.71
CA GLY A 55 -5.60 -6.41 22.38
C GLY A 55 -6.53 -5.40 23.05
N GLU A 56 -5.95 -4.56 23.95
CA GLU A 56 -6.69 -3.60 24.77
C GLU A 56 -7.61 -2.66 23.97
N GLN A 57 -7.21 -2.29 22.76
CA GLN A 57 -7.97 -1.36 21.92
C GLN A 57 -9.25 -1.96 21.35
N ARG A 58 -9.43 -3.27 21.47
CA ARG A 58 -10.57 -4.05 20.95
C ARG A 58 -11.15 -4.98 22.02
N ALA A 59 -11.10 -4.53 23.28
CA ALA A 59 -11.54 -5.33 24.41
C ALA A 59 -13.04 -5.67 24.35
N VAL A 60 -13.88 -4.71 23.89
CA VAL A 60 -15.34 -4.88 23.83
C VAL A 60 -15.87 -4.30 22.52
N PHE A 61 -16.48 -5.13 21.70
CA PHE A 61 -17.18 -4.67 20.49
C PHE A 61 -18.63 -4.28 20.82
N VAL A 62 -19.03 -3.09 20.38
CA VAL A 62 -20.34 -2.49 20.63
C VAL A 62 -21.10 -2.32 19.33
N TYR A 63 -22.38 -2.72 19.34
CA TYR A 63 -23.27 -2.54 18.20
C TYR A 63 -24.67 -2.13 18.64
N GLN A 64 -25.28 -1.17 17.91
CA GLN A 64 -26.54 -0.56 18.31
C GLN A 64 -27.75 -1.26 17.70
N ILE A 65 -28.84 -1.35 18.47
CA ILE A 65 -30.08 -2.00 18.06
C ILE A 65 -30.77 -1.26 16.91
N GLU A 66 -30.54 0.04 16.76
CA GLU A 66 -31.03 0.85 15.64
C GLU A 66 -30.43 0.38 14.31
N SER A 67 -29.18 -0.07 14.32
CA SER A 67 -28.53 -0.69 13.15
C SER A 67 -29.06 -2.09 12.86
N TYR A 68 -29.49 -2.84 13.86
CA TYR A 68 -30.21 -4.10 13.64
C TYR A 68 -31.49 -3.89 12.83
N ARG A 69 -32.32 -2.92 13.21
CA ARG A 69 -33.56 -2.58 12.50
C ARG A 69 -33.29 -2.19 11.06
N HIS A 70 -32.28 -1.33 10.84
CA HIS A 70 -31.85 -0.95 9.50
C HIS A 70 -31.48 -2.16 8.63
N TRP A 71 -30.68 -3.10 9.17
CA TRP A 71 -30.27 -4.28 8.41
C TRP A 71 -31.40 -5.29 8.22
N GLN A 72 -32.32 -5.43 9.18
CA GLN A 72 -33.51 -6.27 9.04
C GLN A 72 -34.37 -5.78 7.86
N GLU A 73 -34.60 -4.47 7.77
CA GLU A 73 -35.34 -3.87 6.66
C GLU A 73 -34.61 -4.04 5.32
N GLN A 74 -33.32 -3.70 5.27
CA GLN A 74 -32.52 -3.74 4.04
C GLN A 74 -32.34 -5.17 3.49
N LEU A 75 -32.23 -6.15 4.37
CA LEU A 75 -32.04 -7.57 3.98
C LEU A 75 -33.35 -8.37 3.94
N GLY A 76 -34.48 -7.79 4.31
CA GLY A 76 -35.78 -8.46 4.40
C GLY A 76 -35.79 -9.60 5.44
N ARG A 77 -35.09 -9.45 6.57
CA ARG A 77 -34.87 -10.49 7.59
C ARG A 77 -35.45 -10.07 8.93
N THR A 78 -35.94 -11.05 9.70
CA THR A 78 -36.52 -10.85 11.05
C THR A 78 -35.91 -11.78 12.10
N ASP A 79 -34.89 -12.56 11.73
CA ASP A 79 -34.30 -13.65 12.53
C ASP A 79 -33.05 -13.22 13.32
N PHE A 80 -32.76 -11.93 13.43
CA PHE A 80 -31.59 -11.44 14.15
C PHE A 80 -31.75 -11.61 15.66
N VAL A 81 -30.68 -12.07 16.30
CA VAL A 81 -30.55 -12.21 17.75
C VAL A 81 -29.44 -11.31 18.27
N HIS A 82 -29.43 -10.95 19.55
CA HIS A 82 -28.30 -10.21 20.14
C HIS A 82 -26.99 -11.00 19.94
N GLY A 83 -25.90 -10.31 19.64
CA GLY A 83 -24.64 -10.95 19.23
C GLY A 83 -24.58 -11.31 17.74
N GLN A 84 -25.59 -10.93 16.94
CA GLN A 84 -25.69 -11.28 15.51
C GLN A 84 -24.51 -10.77 14.67
N PHE A 85 -23.97 -9.62 15.00
CA PHE A 85 -22.83 -9.01 14.30
C PHE A 85 -21.48 -9.36 14.95
N GLY A 86 -21.50 -10.22 16.00
CA GLY A 86 -20.32 -10.60 16.78
C GLY A 86 -19.97 -9.58 17.86
N GLU A 87 -20.90 -8.70 18.21
CA GLU A 87 -20.72 -7.70 19.27
C GLU A 87 -20.82 -8.32 20.67
N ASN A 88 -20.05 -7.74 21.59
CA ASN A 88 -20.11 -8.04 23.01
C ASN A 88 -21.26 -7.29 23.69
N PHE A 89 -21.46 -6.03 23.30
CA PHE A 89 -22.55 -5.20 23.83
C PHE A 89 -23.53 -4.85 22.72
N THR A 90 -24.79 -5.30 22.86
CA THR A 90 -25.90 -4.77 22.10
C THR A 90 -26.48 -3.62 22.89
N VAL A 91 -26.47 -2.40 22.32
CA VAL A 91 -26.83 -1.17 23.01
C VAL A 91 -27.98 -0.43 22.32
N GLU A 92 -28.64 0.46 23.03
CA GLU A 92 -29.60 1.43 22.51
C GLU A 92 -29.08 2.85 22.75
N GLY A 93 -29.25 3.76 21.77
CA GLY A 93 -28.96 5.19 21.91
C GLY A 93 -27.48 5.58 21.79
N LEU A 94 -26.65 4.77 21.16
CA LEU A 94 -25.23 5.08 20.84
C LEU A 94 -24.99 4.95 19.32
N PRO A 95 -25.58 5.80 18.47
CA PRO A 95 -25.39 5.70 17.04
C PRO A 95 -23.97 6.12 16.60
N ASP A 96 -23.46 5.50 15.52
CA ASP A 96 -22.10 5.71 15.01
C ASP A 96 -21.81 7.15 14.56
N ASP A 97 -22.84 7.92 14.23
CA ASP A 97 -22.78 9.32 13.82
C ASP A 97 -22.82 10.32 14.99
N ALA A 98 -22.97 9.85 16.22
CA ALA A 98 -22.98 10.68 17.43
C ALA A 98 -21.89 10.29 18.44
N VAL A 99 -21.46 9.03 18.47
CA VAL A 99 -20.36 8.54 19.31
C VAL A 99 -19.02 8.95 18.70
N CYS A 100 -18.17 9.64 19.50
CA CYS A 100 -16.86 10.09 19.03
C CYS A 100 -15.72 9.19 19.57
N ILE A 101 -14.67 9.02 18.78
CA ILE A 101 -13.45 8.33 19.24
C ILE A 101 -12.80 9.14 20.37
N GLY A 102 -12.61 8.50 21.53
CA GLY A 102 -12.13 9.13 22.75
C GLY A 102 -13.24 9.51 23.74
N ASP A 103 -14.52 9.34 23.37
CA ASP A 103 -15.61 9.46 24.34
C ASP A 103 -15.51 8.38 25.42
N ARG A 104 -15.85 8.74 26.66
CA ARG A 104 -15.80 7.85 27.82
C ARG A 104 -17.19 7.59 28.37
N TYR A 105 -17.44 6.33 28.68
CA TYR A 105 -18.72 5.85 29.17
C TYR A 105 -18.56 5.00 30.42
N ARG A 106 -19.42 5.23 31.40
CA ARG A 106 -19.61 4.35 32.56
C ARG A 106 -20.79 3.44 32.30
N ILE A 107 -20.58 2.14 32.45
CA ILE A 107 -21.62 1.10 32.33
C ILE A 107 -21.44 0.16 33.52
N GLY A 108 -22.46 0.00 34.35
CA GLY A 108 -22.31 -0.72 35.61
C GLY A 108 -21.19 -0.12 36.47
N SER A 109 -20.24 -0.94 36.91
CA SER A 109 -19.05 -0.48 37.65
C SER A 109 -17.81 -0.27 36.79
N ALA A 110 -17.87 -0.58 35.49
CA ALA A 110 -16.74 -0.46 34.55
C ALA A 110 -16.71 0.91 33.84
N LEU A 111 -15.50 1.33 33.43
CA LEU A 111 -15.25 2.55 32.66
C LEU A 111 -14.60 2.22 31.33
N PHE A 112 -15.16 2.76 30.27
CA PHE A 112 -14.78 2.49 28.89
C PHE A 112 -14.40 3.76 28.13
N GLU A 113 -13.55 3.61 27.10
CA GLU A 113 -13.22 4.67 26.16
C GLU A 113 -13.31 4.15 24.72
N VAL A 114 -13.94 4.91 23.83
CA VAL A 114 -14.07 4.58 22.40
C VAL A 114 -12.73 4.71 21.70
N THR A 115 -12.26 3.69 21.01
CA THR A 115 -10.92 3.65 20.42
C THR A 115 -10.88 3.62 18.90
N GLN A 116 -11.84 2.95 18.29
CA GLN A 116 -11.85 2.76 16.84
C GLN A 116 -13.21 2.26 16.33
N PRO A 117 -13.58 2.54 15.07
CA PRO A 117 -14.63 1.81 14.39
C PRO A 117 -14.27 0.32 14.23
N ARG A 118 -15.26 -0.52 14.00
CA ARG A 118 -15.01 -1.91 13.60
C ARG A 118 -14.23 -1.98 12.29
N VAL A 119 -13.18 -2.77 12.25
CA VAL A 119 -12.58 -3.24 10.99
C VAL A 119 -13.43 -4.39 10.49
N THR A 120 -14.11 -4.17 9.37
CA THR A 120 -15.03 -5.14 8.81
C THR A 120 -14.26 -6.28 8.13
N CYS A 121 -14.59 -7.53 8.42
CA CYS A 121 -13.97 -8.69 7.81
C CYS A 121 -15.03 -9.69 7.30
N TYR A 122 -14.62 -10.63 6.47
CA TYR A 122 -15.50 -11.63 5.86
C TYR A 122 -16.25 -12.50 6.86
N ARG A 123 -15.79 -12.61 8.11
CA ARG A 123 -16.45 -13.41 9.15
C ARG A 123 -17.85 -12.95 9.47
N VAL A 124 -18.15 -11.64 9.33
CA VAL A 124 -19.53 -11.17 9.49
C VAL A 124 -20.42 -11.66 8.34
N GLY A 125 -19.90 -11.79 7.13
CA GLY A 125 -20.60 -12.42 6.01
C GLY A 125 -20.95 -13.89 6.28
N ILE A 126 -20.03 -14.62 6.93
CA ILE A 126 -20.28 -16.00 7.37
C ILE A 126 -21.42 -16.03 8.39
N ARG A 127 -21.33 -15.23 9.46
CA ARG A 127 -22.31 -15.20 10.55
C ARG A 127 -23.70 -14.79 10.06
N MET A 128 -23.76 -13.85 9.12
CA MET A 128 -25.00 -13.34 8.53
C MET A 128 -25.53 -14.22 7.39
N ASN A 129 -24.76 -15.19 6.90
CA ASN A 129 -25.00 -15.90 5.64
C ASN A 129 -25.30 -14.94 4.47
N GLU A 130 -24.59 -13.82 4.44
CA GLU A 130 -24.68 -12.76 3.42
C GLU A 130 -23.25 -12.33 3.05
N PRO A 131 -22.72 -12.82 1.94
CA PRO A 131 -21.34 -12.50 1.51
C PRO A 131 -21.08 -11.01 1.31
N ARG A 132 -22.11 -10.22 0.96
CA ARG A 132 -22.01 -8.77 0.77
C ARG A 132 -21.99 -7.99 2.08
N MET A 133 -22.29 -8.63 3.22
CA MET A 133 -22.42 -7.93 4.51
C MET A 133 -21.19 -7.08 4.89
N PRO A 134 -19.94 -7.53 4.64
CA PRO A 134 -18.77 -6.69 4.87
C PRO A 134 -18.78 -5.37 4.08
N ALA A 135 -19.16 -5.40 2.79
CA ALA A 135 -19.27 -4.21 1.96
C ALA A 135 -20.39 -3.27 2.45
N LEU A 136 -21.55 -3.85 2.73
CA LEU A 136 -22.71 -3.11 3.24
C LEU A 136 -22.37 -2.37 4.55
N LEU A 137 -21.75 -3.05 5.52
CA LEU A 137 -21.31 -2.43 6.78
C LEU A 137 -20.31 -1.28 6.54
N THR A 138 -19.34 -1.48 5.65
CA THR A 138 -18.30 -0.49 5.35
C THR A 138 -18.88 0.78 4.72
N GLY A 139 -19.80 0.62 3.76
CA GLY A 139 -20.41 1.73 3.02
C GLY A 139 -21.53 2.45 3.77
N SER A 140 -22.17 1.82 4.76
CA SER A 140 -23.36 2.34 5.43
C SER A 140 -23.10 3.42 6.47
N GLY A 141 -21.84 3.60 6.91
CA GLY A 141 -21.51 4.43 8.07
C GLY A 141 -21.98 3.85 9.42
N ARG A 142 -22.37 2.56 9.45
CA ARG A 142 -22.87 1.84 10.63
C ARG A 142 -22.00 0.65 11.02
N PRO A 143 -20.65 0.82 11.17
CA PRO A 143 -19.75 -0.29 11.43
C PRO A 143 -19.86 -0.83 12.86
N GLY A 144 -20.34 -0.02 13.84
CA GLY A 144 -20.11 -0.24 15.25
C GLY A 144 -18.68 0.13 15.66
N PHE A 145 -18.38 0.03 16.94
CA PHE A 145 -17.11 0.51 17.46
C PHE A 145 -16.58 -0.35 18.61
N TYR A 146 -15.30 -0.16 18.93
CA TYR A 146 -14.67 -0.82 20.06
C TYR A 146 -14.47 0.12 21.24
N PHE A 147 -14.65 -0.46 22.43
CA PHE A 147 -14.18 0.10 23.67
C PHE A 147 -12.85 -0.53 24.10
N ARG A 148 -11.95 0.26 24.67
CA ARG A 148 -10.96 -0.20 25.62
C ARG A 148 -11.49 -0.01 27.04
N VAL A 149 -11.01 -0.84 27.98
CA VAL A 149 -11.40 -0.79 29.39
C VAL A 149 -10.40 0.06 30.16
N LEU A 150 -10.86 1.20 30.68
CA LEU A 150 -10.04 2.07 31.53
C LEU A 150 -10.09 1.63 33.00
N GLN A 151 -11.25 1.12 33.43
CA GLN A 151 -11.45 0.54 34.76
C GLN A 151 -12.26 -0.74 34.62
N GLU A 152 -11.72 -1.82 35.13
CA GLU A 152 -12.39 -3.11 35.19
C GLU A 152 -13.60 -3.05 36.13
N GLY A 153 -14.57 -3.93 35.91
CA GLY A 153 -15.80 -3.96 36.71
C GLY A 153 -16.77 -5.02 36.27
N GLU A 154 -18.03 -4.84 36.54
CA GLU A 154 -19.12 -5.73 36.14
C GLU A 154 -20.22 -4.96 35.42
N VAL A 155 -20.76 -5.58 34.38
CA VAL A 155 -21.88 -5.06 33.57
C VAL A 155 -22.98 -6.09 33.44
N GLY A 156 -24.20 -5.65 33.14
CA GLY A 156 -25.33 -6.54 32.89
C GLY A 156 -26.37 -5.90 32.00
N ALA A 157 -27.19 -6.72 31.35
CA ALA A 157 -28.32 -6.23 30.59
C ALA A 157 -29.24 -5.37 31.47
N GLY A 158 -29.63 -4.20 30.96
CA GLY A 158 -30.42 -3.22 31.68
C GLY A 158 -29.60 -2.08 32.32
N ASP A 159 -28.26 -2.17 32.37
CA ASP A 159 -27.43 -1.09 32.90
C ASP A 159 -27.55 0.17 32.02
N ASP A 160 -27.62 1.33 32.68
CA ASP A 160 -27.56 2.61 32.00
C ASP A 160 -26.14 2.90 31.48
N ILE A 161 -26.06 3.50 30.31
CA ILE A 161 -24.80 3.94 29.70
C ILE A 161 -24.67 5.44 29.90
N VAL A 162 -23.75 5.85 30.77
CA VAL A 162 -23.57 7.26 31.14
C VAL A 162 -22.29 7.79 30.51
N LYS A 163 -22.41 8.81 29.66
CA LYS A 163 -21.24 9.52 29.11
C LYS A 163 -20.59 10.34 30.21
N VAL A 164 -19.33 10.08 30.50
CA VAL A 164 -18.56 10.73 31.58
C VAL A 164 -17.37 11.53 31.08
N GLY A 165 -17.08 11.49 29.79
CA GLY A 165 -16.04 12.28 29.14
C GLY A 165 -16.25 12.41 27.65
N GLU A 166 -15.80 13.52 27.08
CA GLU A 166 -15.89 13.81 25.65
C GLU A 166 -14.50 13.92 25.03
N SER A 167 -14.41 13.49 23.77
CA SER A 167 -13.22 13.66 22.93
C SER A 167 -13.03 15.13 22.55
N SER A 168 -11.81 15.65 22.64
CA SER A 168 -11.50 17.05 22.26
C SER A 168 -11.72 17.32 20.77
N GLU A 169 -11.40 16.34 19.92
CA GLU A 169 -11.52 16.49 18.47
C GLU A 169 -12.95 16.21 17.94
N ARG A 170 -13.79 15.58 18.74
CA ARG A 170 -15.21 15.30 18.42
C ARG A 170 -15.43 14.70 17.02
N MET A 171 -14.59 13.74 16.62
CA MET A 171 -14.77 12.99 15.38
C MET A 171 -15.54 11.71 15.65
N THR A 172 -16.66 11.54 14.95
CA THR A 172 -17.55 10.40 15.15
C THR A 172 -16.97 9.10 14.61
N VAL A 173 -17.52 7.98 15.09
CA VAL A 173 -17.20 6.64 14.58
C VAL A 173 -17.44 6.58 13.07
N ALA A 174 -18.57 7.11 12.60
CA ALA A 174 -18.91 7.16 11.18
C ALA A 174 -17.91 8.01 10.36
N GLU A 175 -17.48 9.18 10.88
CA GLU A 175 -16.49 10.03 10.22
C GLU A 175 -15.12 9.35 10.13
N ILE A 176 -14.66 8.73 11.21
CA ILE A 176 -13.38 8.00 11.25
C ILE A 176 -13.43 6.79 10.31
N ASN A 177 -14.56 6.05 10.28
CA ASN A 177 -14.77 4.96 9.33
C ASN A 177 -14.71 5.45 7.88
N ALA A 178 -15.40 6.55 7.56
CA ALA A 178 -15.40 7.14 6.23
C ALA A 178 -13.99 7.54 5.76
N LEU A 179 -13.17 8.11 6.66
CA LEU A 179 -11.79 8.49 6.35
C LEU A 179 -10.89 7.31 5.95
N LEU A 180 -11.20 6.09 6.39
CA LEU A 180 -10.42 4.91 6.01
C LEU A 180 -10.96 4.23 4.75
N TYR A 181 -12.28 4.18 4.60
CA TYR A 181 -12.94 3.28 3.65
C TYR A 181 -13.63 3.97 2.48
N LEU A 182 -13.93 5.26 2.55
CA LEU A 182 -14.54 5.99 1.44
C LEU A 182 -13.49 6.78 0.66
N PRO A 183 -13.73 7.10 -0.62
CA PRO A 183 -12.72 7.73 -1.50
C PRO A 183 -12.23 9.11 -1.05
N GLU A 184 -13.04 9.85 -0.31
CA GLU A 184 -12.71 11.21 0.13
C GLU A 184 -11.90 11.23 1.43
N HIS A 185 -10.58 11.17 1.30
CA HIS A 185 -9.65 11.25 2.44
C HIS A 185 -9.12 12.69 2.59
N GLY A 186 -9.94 13.64 2.96
CA GLY A 186 -9.50 15.04 3.16
C GLY A 186 -8.33 15.12 4.12
N ARG A 187 -7.22 15.76 3.68
CA ARG A 187 -5.98 15.88 4.46
C ARG A 187 -6.20 16.46 5.86
N ASP A 188 -6.93 17.58 5.94
CA ASP A 188 -7.23 18.25 7.22
C ASP A 188 -7.98 17.33 8.18
N ARG A 189 -8.87 16.48 7.66
CA ARG A 189 -9.63 15.50 8.45
C ARG A 189 -8.73 14.36 8.93
N LEU A 190 -7.79 13.89 8.12
CA LEU A 190 -6.79 12.88 8.53
C LEU A 190 -5.87 13.44 9.62
N GLU A 191 -5.37 14.66 9.46
CA GLU A 191 -4.53 15.33 10.47
C GLU A 191 -5.31 15.55 11.78
N ARG A 192 -6.60 15.90 11.69
CA ARG A 192 -7.49 16.03 12.86
C ARG A 192 -7.67 14.68 13.56
N ALA A 193 -7.91 13.60 12.83
CA ALA A 193 -8.04 12.26 13.40
C ALA A 193 -6.75 11.80 14.12
N LEU A 194 -5.59 12.16 13.59
CA LEU A 194 -4.30 11.84 14.21
C LEU A 194 -4.02 12.59 15.52
N ARG A 195 -4.73 13.68 15.83
CA ARG A 195 -4.64 14.36 17.12
C ARG A 195 -5.43 13.67 18.23
N ILE A 196 -6.30 12.70 17.90
CA ILE A 196 -7.10 11.95 18.89
C ILE A 196 -6.19 10.97 19.66
N PRO A 197 -5.93 11.15 20.97
CA PRO A 197 -5.03 10.25 21.71
C PRO A 197 -5.56 8.82 21.84
N ALA A 198 -6.89 8.67 21.90
CA ALA A 198 -7.57 7.40 22.06
C ALA A 198 -7.61 6.56 20.77
N LEU A 199 -7.32 7.17 19.61
CA LEU A 199 -7.33 6.46 18.34
C LEU A 199 -6.32 5.31 18.38
N SER A 200 -6.77 4.11 18.08
CA SER A 200 -5.93 2.92 18.16
C SER A 200 -4.68 3.03 17.26
N PRO A 201 -3.56 2.42 17.66
CA PRO A 201 -2.31 2.51 16.89
C PRO A 201 -2.43 2.01 15.45
N GLY A 202 -3.23 0.99 15.20
CA GLY A 202 -3.45 0.47 13.85
C GLY A 202 -4.20 1.44 12.93
N TRP A 203 -5.22 2.12 13.44
CA TRP A 203 -5.93 3.16 12.70
C TRP A 203 -5.05 4.39 12.49
N ARG A 204 -4.28 4.77 13.51
CA ARG A 204 -3.27 5.83 13.41
C ARG A 204 -2.27 5.56 12.29
N GLY A 205 -1.66 4.38 12.27
CA GLY A 205 -0.73 3.98 11.21
C GLY A 205 -1.37 3.95 9.82
N SER A 206 -2.66 3.58 9.72
CA SER A 206 -3.39 3.63 8.45
C SER A 206 -3.60 5.08 7.96
N PHE A 207 -3.96 6.00 8.85
CA PHE A 207 -4.12 7.43 8.50
C PHE A 207 -2.80 8.11 8.18
N GLU A 208 -1.73 7.79 8.88
CA GLU A 208 -0.37 8.22 8.54
C GLU A 208 0.03 7.72 7.15
N ALA A 209 -0.30 6.47 6.81
CA ALA A 209 -0.05 5.92 5.49
C ALA A 209 -0.90 6.60 4.40
N LEU A 210 -2.16 6.94 4.67
CA LEU A 210 -3.00 7.72 3.75
C LEU A 210 -2.42 9.12 3.53
N LEU A 211 -2.05 9.85 4.59
CA LEU A 211 -1.36 11.14 4.46
C LEU A 211 -0.08 11.04 3.65
N GLN A 212 0.68 9.96 3.85
CA GLN A 212 1.89 9.69 3.06
C GLN A 212 1.55 9.38 1.59
N SER A 213 0.48 8.66 1.29
CA SER A 213 0.07 8.37 -0.09
C SER A 213 -0.42 9.61 -0.84
N HIS A 214 -1.07 10.55 -0.16
CA HIS A 214 -1.39 11.87 -0.70
C HIS A 214 -0.14 12.72 -1.01
N ALA A 215 0.94 12.48 -0.27
CA ALA A 215 2.19 13.24 -0.41
C ALA A 215 3.21 12.60 -1.36
N THR A 216 3.08 11.35 -1.70
CA THR A 216 4.20 10.61 -2.33
C THR A 216 3.84 9.98 -3.66
N GLY A 217 2.62 10.20 -4.21
CA GLY A 217 2.25 9.41 -5.38
C GLY A 217 2.70 7.95 -5.15
N ASN A 218 2.05 7.08 -5.61
CA ASN A 218 2.06 5.69 -5.31
C ASN A 218 3.40 4.94 -5.21
N ALA A 219 3.62 4.27 -4.11
CA ALA A 219 4.55 3.15 -4.01
C ALA A 219 3.97 1.85 -4.62
N GLY A 220 3.38 1.88 -5.80
CA GLY A 220 2.87 0.70 -6.50
C GLY A 220 1.52 0.14 -6.02
N LEU A 221 0.88 0.75 -5.05
CA LEU A 221 -0.32 0.24 -4.37
C LEU A 221 -1.46 1.25 -4.23
N ALA A 222 -1.36 2.44 -4.81
CA ALA A 222 -2.46 3.40 -4.93
C ALA A 222 -2.95 3.47 -6.38
N PRO A 223 -4.18 3.90 -6.64
CA PRO A 223 -4.65 4.00 -8.00
C PRO A 223 -3.70 4.82 -8.84
N ALA A 224 -3.30 4.31 -9.99
CA ALA A 224 -2.56 5.06 -10.99
C ALA A 224 -3.50 6.14 -11.54
N ALA A 225 -3.72 7.18 -10.76
CA ALA A 225 -4.73 8.19 -11.07
C ALA A 225 -4.43 9.02 -12.32
N ALA A 226 -3.24 8.89 -12.92
CA ALA A 226 -2.87 9.86 -13.95
C ALA A 226 -2.28 9.32 -15.25
N ALA A 227 -1.82 8.08 -15.32
CA ALA A 227 -1.22 7.59 -16.55
C ALA A 227 -1.76 6.20 -16.90
N HIS A 228 -2.84 6.18 -17.63
CA HIS A 228 -3.31 4.94 -18.24
C HIS A 228 -2.20 4.38 -19.14
N PRO A 229 -1.87 3.07 -19.04
CA PRO A 229 -0.98 2.48 -20.01
C PRO A 229 -1.59 2.65 -21.40
N ALA A 230 -0.79 3.10 -22.35
CA ALA A 230 -1.24 3.36 -23.71
C ALA A 230 -1.78 2.09 -24.43
N ALA A 231 -1.45 0.90 -23.92
CA ALA A 231 -1.98 -0.37 -24.35
C ALA A 231 -1.88 -1.43 -23.24
N PRO A 232 -2.87 -2.34 -23.11
CA PRO A 232 -2.76 -3.49 -22.22
C PRO A 232 -1.77 -4.53 -22.76
N GLY A 233 -1.23 -5.37 -21.86
CA GLY A 233 -0.40 -6.52 -22.22
C GLY A 233 1.07 -6.20 -22.48
N PHE A 234 1.70 -7.10 -23.25
CA PHE A 234 3.11 -7.04 -23.60
C PHE A 234 3.29 -6.90 -25.11
N ARG A 235 4.28 -6.12 -25.50
CA ARG A 235 4.68 -5.92 -26.87
C ARG A 235 6.14 -6.39 -27.04
N PRO A 236 6.49 -7.15 -28.10
CA PRO A 236 7.87 -7.50 -28.39
C PRO A 236 8.65 -6.25 -28.80
N LEU A 237 9.79 -5.98 -28.13
CA LEU A 237 10.72 -4.92 -28.49
C LEU A 237 12.11 -5.52 -28.75
N ALA A 238 12.78 -5.06 -29.80
CA ALA A 238 14.12 -5.47 -30.14
C ALA A 238 15.16 -4.75 -29.27
N VAL A 239 16.15 -5.48 -28.78
CA VAL A 239 17.32 -4.95 -28.10
C VAL A 239 18.29 -4.43 -29.15
N THR A 240 18.43 -3.11 -29.28
CA THR A 240 19.26 -2.49 -30.32
C THR A 240 20.65 -2.07 -29.82
N ALA A 241 20.80 -1.92 -28.50
CA ALA A 241 22.10 -1.69 -27.86
C ALA A 241 22.12 -2.25 -26.42
N ILE A 242 23.28 -2.68 -25.98
CA ILE A 242 23.58 -3.04 -24.60
C ILE A 242 24.84 -2.29 -24.18
N ASP A 243 24.70 -1.42 -23.19
CA ASP A 243 25.80 -0.65 -22.64
C ASP A 243 26.11 -1.06 -21.21
N ARG A 244 27.40 -1.16 -20.85
CA ARG A 244 27.88 -1.51 -19.52
C ARG A 244 28.33 -0.25 -18.80
N GLY A 245 27.39 0.41 -18.10
CA GLY A 245 27.66 1.67 -17.41
C GLY A 245 28.57 1.51 -16.19
N THR A 246 28.38 0.42 -15.42
CA THR A 246 29.24 0.03 -14.27
C THR A 246 29.46 -1.48 -14.27
N ALA A 247 30.22 -2.00 -13.32
CA ALA A 247 30.48 -3.43 -13.23
C ALA A 247 29.20 -4.28 -13.01
N ASP A 248 28.19 -3.68 -12.41
CA ASP A 248 26.93 -4.32 -12.01
C ASP A 248 25.67 -3.73 -12.66
N VAL A 249 25.79 -2.74 -13.56
CA VAL A 249 24.65 -2.12 -14.26
C VAL A 249 24.77 -2.27 -15.76
N LEU A 250 23.74 -2.85 -16.38
CA LEU A 250 23.55 -2.98 -17.82
C LEU A 250 22.41 -2.08 -18.27
N SER A 251 22.64 -1.25 -19.28
CA SER A 251 21.60 -0.46 -19.93
C SER A 251 21.23 -1.08 -21.27
N LEU A 252 19.93 -1.33 -21.49
CA LEU A 252 19.41 -1.87 -22.72
C LEU A 252 18.60 -0.79 -23.45
N THR A 253 18.87 -0.61 -24.72
CA THR A 253 18.04 0.20 -25.61
C THR A 253 17.08 -0.71 -26.37
N LEU A 254 15.78 -0.38 -26.30
CA LEU A 254 14.67 -1.17 -26.82
C LEU A 254 13.92 -0.37 -27.88
N GLN A 255 13.63 -0.99 -29.02
CA GLN A 255 12.87 -0.36 -30.13
C GLN A 255 11.79 -1.30 -30.65
N GLY A 256 10.76 -0.74 -31.26
CA GLY A 256 9.77 -1.53 -32.00
C GLY A 256 10.40 -2.25 -33.18
N PRO A 257 10.28 -3.59 -33.32
CA PRO A 257 10.88 -4.33 -34.42
C PRO A 257 10.27 -3.94 -35.79
N ASP A 258 9.09 -3.38 -35.79
CA ASP A 258 8.32 -2.94 -36.94
C ASP A 258 8.53 -1.45 -37.29
N GLY A 259 9.42 -0.76 -36.59
CA GLY A 259 9.66 0.69 -36.76
C GLY A 259 8.50 1.59 -36.36
N ARG A 260 7.41 1.03 -35.81
CA ARG A 260 6.27 1.84 -35.35
C ARG A 260 6.64 2.59 -34.07
N PRO A 261 6.09 3.80 -33.89
CA PRO A 261 6.31 4.54 -32.64
C PRO A 261 5.91 3.75 -31.41
N LEU A 262 6.70 3.90 -30.38
CA LEU A 262 6.39 3.41 -29.04
C LEU A 262 5.40 4.35 -28.35
N PRO A 263 4.63 3.87 -27.34
CA PRO A 263 3.85 4.75 -26.50
C PRO A 263 4.69 5.87 -25.90
N ALA A 264 4.13 7.08 -25.82
CA ALA A 264 4.80 8.21 -25.21
C ALA A 264 5.09 7.92 -23.73
N VAL A 265 6.23 8.41 -23.24
CA VAL A 265 6.73 8.21 -21.89
C VAL A 265 6.66 9.51 -21.10
N LEU A 266 6.14 9.45 -19.90
CA LEU A 266 6.30 10.51 -18.90
C LEU A 266 7.60 10.25 -18.11
N PRO A 267 8.45 11.27 -17.88
CA PRO A 267 9.72 11.10 -17.15
C PRO A 267 9.51 10.56 -15.75
N GLY A 268 10.17 9.45 -15.43
CA GLY A 268 10.02 8.73 -14.16
C GLY A 268 9.21 7.45 -14.24
N GLN A 269 8.47 7.21 -15.33
CA GLN A 269 7.74 5.96 -15.56
C GLN A 269 8.67 4.75 -15.72
N PHE A 270 8.10 3.57 -15.54
CA PHE A 270 8.74 2.27 -15.72
C PHE A 270 8.01 1.40 -16.75
N VAL A 271 8.67 0.35 -17.18
CA VAL A 271 8.09 -0.75 -17.97
C VAL A 271 8.31 -2.06 -17.23
N VAL A 272 7.46 -3.06 -17.54
CA VAL A 272 7.61 -4.42 -17.02
C VAL A 272 8.17 -5.30 -18.13
N LEU A 273 9.22 -6.05 -17.84
CA LEU A 273 9.73 -7.11 -18.70
C LEU A 273 9.11 -8.45 -18.32
N ARG A 274 8.72 -9.24 -19.31
CA ARG A 274 8.39 -10.66 -19.21
C ARG A 274 9.55 -11.46 -19.75
N LEU A 275 10.28 -12.15 -18.89
CA LEU A 275 11.48 -12.92 -19.22
C LEU A 275 11.19 -14.42 -19.10
N PRO A 276 11.68 -15.26 -20.00
CA PRO A 276 11.58 -16.70 -19.86
C PRO A 276 12.43 -17.18 -18.68
N ARG A 277 12.07 -18.33 -18.13
CA ARG A 277 12.88 -19.01 -17.09
C ARG A 277 13.62 -20.18 -17.70
N ALA A 278 14.91 -20.28 -17.45
CA ALA A 278 15.80 -21.29 -18.07
C ALA A 278 15.38 -22.76 -17.80
N ALA A 279 14.60 -23.04 -16.75
CA ALA A 279 14.18 -24.38 -16.37
C ALA A 279 12.71 -24.72 -16.76
N GLY A 280 12.09 -23.99 -17.70
CA GLY A 280 10.72 -24.28 -18.14
C GLY A 280 9.64 -23.95 -17.12
N GLY A 281 9.95 -23.15 -16.10
CA GLY A 281 8.98 -22.63 -15.11
C GLY A 281 8.22 -21.40 -15.63
N PRO A 282 7.33 -20.83 -14.79
CA PRO A 282 6.58 -19.63 -15.16
C PRO A 282 7.52 -18.44 -15.43
N PRO A 283 7.15 -17.54 -16.35
CA PRO A 283 7.99 -16.41 -16.74
C PRO A 283 8.30 -15.49 -15.54
N LEU A 284 9.43 -14.80 -15.61
CA LEU A 284 9.81 -13.79 -14.64
C LEU A 284 9.27 -12.42 -15.10
N PHE A 285 8.61 -11.71 -14.21
CA PHE A 285 8.21 -10.33 -14.43
C PHE A 285 9.05 -9.40 -13.56
N ARG A 286 9.55 -8.30 -14.14
CA ARG A 286 10.32 -7.28 -13.40
C ARG A 286 10.09 -5.91 -13.97
N SER A 287 9.85 -4.97 -13.07
CA SER A 287 9.70 -3.55 -13.38
C SER A 287 11.07 -2.88 -13.45
N TYR A 288 11.28 -2.08 -14.50
CA TYR A 288 12.49 -1.28 -14.69
C TYR A 288 12.12 0.13 -15.08
N SER A 289 12.56 1.12 -14.29
CA SER A 289 12.38 2.52 -14.63
C SER A 289 13.07 2.85 -15.95
N LEU A 290 12.40 3.66 -16.75
CA LEU A 290 13.00 4.24 -17.93
C LEU A 290 14.09 5.21 -17.51
N SER A 291 15.29 5.07 -18.06
CA SER A 291 16.50 5.79 -17.63
C SER A 291 17.07 6.68 -18.73
N GLY A 292 16.41 6.74 -19.89
CA GLY A 292 16.83 7.56 -21.03
C GLY A 292 15.97 8.81 -21.21
N PRO A 293 16.28 9.60 -22.26
CA PRO A 293 15.42 10.69 -22.66
C PRO A 293 14.02 10.17 -23.03
N PRO A 294 12.95 10.91 -22.70
CA PRO A 294 11.62 10.60 -23.18
C PRO A 294 11.58 10.52 -24.71
N SER A 295 11.14 9.38 -25.25
CA SER A 295 11.17 9.12 -26.69
C SER A 295 10.02 8.19 -27.09
N ILE A 296 9.49 8.40 -28.28
CA ILE A 296 8.55 7.50 -28.96
C ILE A 296 9.24 6.52 -29.92
N GLU A 297 10.55 6.64 -30.11
CA GLU A 297 11.32 5.78 -30.99
C GLU A 297 11.98 4.63 -30.24
N ARG A 298 12.42 4.89 -29.00
CA ARG A 298 13.18 3.94 -28.21
C ARG A 298 13.01 4.16 -26.72
N TYR A 299 13.10 3.06 -25.97
CA TYR A 299 13.20 3.09 -24.51
C TYR A 299 14.61 2.70 -24.08
N ARG A 300 15.09 3.27 -22.98
CA ARG A 300 16.26 2.77 -22.28
C ARG A 300 15.86 2.35 -20.87
N ILE A 301 16.18 1.11 -20.52
CA ILE A 301 16.10 0.59 -19.15
C ILE A 301 17.52 0.29 -18.67
N SER A 302 17.74 0.37 -17.36
CA SER A 302 19.02 0.03 -16.75
C SER A 302 18.85 -0.93 -15.61
N VAL A 303 19.52 -2.06 -15.70
CA VAL A 303 19.35 -3.23 -14.85
C VAL A 303 20.55 -3.40 -13.97
N LYS A 304 20.39 -3.32 -12.66
CA LYS A 304 21.42 -3.71 -11.71
C LYS A 304 21.40 -5.22 -11.53
N VAL A 305 22.54 -5.83 -11.77
CA VAL A 305 22.72 -7.29 -11.64
C VAL A 305 23.10 -7.60 -10.19
N GLU A 306 22.11 -7.96 -9.39
CA GLU A 306 22.33 -8.39 -8.02
C GLU A 306 22.83 -9.86 -7.98
N PRO A 307 23.66 -10.26 -7.00
CA PRO A 307 24.24 -11.60 -6.93
C PRO A 307 23.23 -12.75 -6.97
N ASN A 308 22.05 -12.55 -6.38
CA ASN A 308 20.97 -13.54 -6.32
C ASN A 308 19.75 -13.14 -7.18
N GLY A 309 19.90 -12.16 -8.07
CA GLY A 309 18.82 -11.60 -8.88
C GLY A 309 18.58 -12.39 -10.16
N ALA A 310 17.57 -13.28 -10.20
CA ALA A 310 17.30 -14.14 -11.34
C ALA A 310 17.12 -13.39 -12.67
N ALA A 311 16.41 -12.24 -12.68
CA ALA A 311 16.19 -11.48 -13.90
C ALA A 311 17.46 -10.75 -14.39
N GLY A 312 18.23 -10.14 -13.48
CA GLY A 312 19.51 -9.50 -13.81
C GLY A 312 20.54 -10.51 -14.34
N ALA A 313 20.62 -11.68 -13.72
CA ALA A 313 21.46 -12.78 -14.18
C ALA A 313 21.04 -13.25 -15.58
N TYR A 314 19.72 -13.48 -15.79
CA TYR A 314 19.19 -13.87 -17.10
C TYR A 314 19.55 -12.85 -18.19
N ILE A 315 19.32 -11.55 -17.93
CA ILE A 315 19.64 -10.49 -18.90
C ILE A 315 21.13 -10.47 -19.23
N ARG A 316 21.99 -10.54 -18.22
CA ARG A 316 23.46 -10.54 -18.43
C ARG A 316 23.95 -11.75 -19.24
N GLU A 317 23.37 -12.93 -18.98
CA GLU A 317 23.85 -14.20 -19.52
C GLU A 317 23.25 -14.54 -20.87
N HIS A 318 21.99 -14.16 -21.13
CA HIS A 318 21.22 -14.65 -22.27
C HIS A 318 20.80 -13.55 -23.25
N VAL A 319 20.68 -12.28 -22.84
CA VAL A 319 20.20 -11.22 -23.74
C VAL A 319 21.36 -10.64 -24.55
N ARG A 320 21.15 -10.52 -25.85
CA ARG A 320 22.11 -9.98 -26.84
C ARG A 320 21.43 -8.91 -27.68
N VAL A 321 22.24 -8.08 -28.33
CA VAL A 321 21.77 -7.16 -29.38
C VAL A 321 21.13 -7.98 -30.52
N GLY A 322 19.95 -7.61 -30.94
CA GLY A 322 19.14 -8.35 -31.91
C GLY A 322 18.06 -9.22 -31.29
N ASP A 323 18.13 -9.54 -30.01
CA ASP A 323 17.09 -10.30 -29.34
C ASP A 323 15.82 -9.45 -29.12
N THR A 324 14.71 -10.15 -28.91
CA THR A 324 13.41 -9.53 -28.63
C THR A 324 13.00 -9.81 -27.19
N LEU A 325 12.55 -8.78 -26.50
CA LEU A 325 11.99 -8.87 -25.15
C LEU A 325 10.54 -8.45 -25.15
N ASP A 326 9.72 -9.13 -24.36
CA ASP A 326 8.34 -8.76 -24.13
C ASP A 326 8.27 -7.64 -23.08
N VAL A 327 7.76 -6.48 -23.48
CA VAL A 327 7.78 -5.24 -22.68
C VAL A 327 6.36 -4.67 -22.57
N SER A 328 5.94 -4.32 -21.36
CA SER A 328 4.66 -3.62 -21.15
C SER A 328 4.70 -2.18 -21.68
N ALA A 329 3.52 -1.58 -21.85
CA ALA A 329 3.45 -0.13 -22.00
C ALA A 329 4.04 0.59 -20.74
N PRO A 330 4.55 1.84 -20.88
CA PRO A 330 5.01 2.64 -19.75
C PRO A 330 3.92 2.83 -18.70
N ARG A 331 4.32 2.79 -17.43
CA ARG A 331 3.43 2.81 -16.24
C ARG A 331 4.06 3.60 -15.12
N GLY A 332 3.26 3.87 -14.10
CA GLY A 332 3.69 4.51 -12.85
C GLY A 332 3.29 5.97 -12.76
N SER A 333 3.09 6.40 -11.51
CA SER A 333 2.69 7.75 -11.12
C SER A 333 3.85 8.59 -10.57
N PHE A 334 5.05 8.01 -10.45
CA PHE A 334 6.28 8.73 -10.09
C PHE A 334 6.79 9.49 -11.31
N ILE A 335 6.13 10.60 -11.65
CA ILE A 335 6.41 11.39 -12.85
C ILE A 335 6.81 12.81 -12.49
N LEU A 336 7.64 13.43 -13.34
CA LEU A 336 7.99 14.82 -13.20
C LEU A 336 6.76 15.70 -13.42
N GLU A 337 6.37 16.43 -12.39
CA GLU A 337 5.25 17.34 -12.47
C GLU A 337 5.61 18.63 -13.22
N ALA A 338 4.65 19.12 -13.99
CA ALA A 338 4.76 20.44 -14.64
C ALA A 338 4.72 21.54 -13.58
N GLY A 339 5.42 22.65 -13.84
CA GLY A 339 5.42 23.80 -12.94
C GLY A 339 6.76 24.55 -12.96
N GLU A 340 6.87 25.58 -12.11
CA GLU A 340 8.03 26.45 -12.03
C GLU A 340 8.85 26.30 -10.75
N ARG A 341 8.39 25.46 -9.81
CA ARG A 341 9.07 25.25 -8.53
C ARG A 341 10.45 24.62 -8.74
N PRO A 342 11.40 24.88 -7.83
CA PRO A 342 12.66 24.14 -7.80
C PRO A 342 12.43 22.63 -7.80
N VAL A 343 13.33 21.88 -8.43
CA VAL A 343 13.30 20.41 -8.49
C VAL A 343 14.51 19.85 -7.79
N VAL A 344 14.29 18.88 -6.90
CA VAL A 344 15.37 18.11 -6.27
C VAL A 344 15.27 16.65 -6.71
N LEU A 345 16.27 16.19 -7.44
CA LEU A 345 16.41 14.81 -7.91
C LEU A 345 17.36 14.08 -6.95
N LEU A 346 16.79 13.36 -5.98
CA LEU A 346 17.51 12.75 -4.86
C LEU A 346 17.54 11.23 -4.98
N SER A 347 18.72 10.65 -5.09
CA SER A 347 18.84 9.22 -5.37
C SER A 347 20.06 8.55 -4.72
N ALA A 348 20.00 7.21 -4.63
CA ALA A 348 21.15 6.38 -4.29
C ALA A 348 21.22 5.13 -5.16
N GLY A 349 22.43 4.78 -5.62
CA GLY A 349 22.69 3.62 -6.46
C GLY A 349 21.81 3.59 -7.71
N ILE A 350 21.17 2.45 -8.00
CA ILE A 350 20.32 2.31 -9.21
C ILE A 350 18.99 3.12 -9.11
N GLY A 351 18.65 3.67 -7.96
CA GLY A 351 17.56 4.63 -7.84
C GLY A 351 17.76 5.92 -8.66
N ALA A 352 18.93 6.11 -9.25
CA ALA A 352 19.20 7.15 -10.22
C ALA A 352 18.33 7.04 -11.49
N THR A 353 17.84 5.85 -11.86
CA THR A 353 17.17 5.61 -13.16
C THR A 353 15.96 6.50 -13.42
N PRO A 354 14.92 6.57 -12.57
CA PRO A 354 13.76 7.40 -12.84
C PRO A 354 14.08 8.89 -12.77
N VAL A 355 14.92 9.30 -11.84
CA VAL A 355 15.28 10.73 -11.71
C VAL A 355 16.21 11.21 -12.82
N LEU A 356 16.97 10.28 -13.44
CA LEU A 356 17.75 10.58 -14.64
C LEU A 356 16.85 10.87 -15.85
N ALA A 357 15.77 10.11 -16.01
CA ALA A 357 14.77 10.40 -17.06
C ALA A 357 14.12 11.78 -16.85
N MET A 358 13.87 12.17 -15.61
CA MET A 358 13.39 13.51 -15.26
C MET A 358 14.44 14.58 -15.60
N LEU A 359 15.70 14.32 -15.29
CA LEU A 359 16.80 15.24 -15.63
C LEU A 359 16.94 15.42 -17.15
N TYR A 360 16.80 14.36 -17.93
CA TYR A 360 16.75 14.47 -19.39
C TYR A 360 15.62 15.35 -19.89
N ALA A 361 14.43 15.21 -19.34
CA ALA A 361 13.28 16.03 -19.72
C ALA A 361 13.50 17.51 -19.39
N LEU A 362 14.05 17.81 -18.21
CA LEU A 362 14.38 19.18 -17.79
C LEU A 362 15.44 19.80 -18.69
N ALA A 363 16.49 19.06 -19.04
CA ALA A 363 17.53 19.53 -19.94
C ALA A 363 17.01 19.75 -21.37
N ALA A 364 16.24 18.80 -21.91
CA ALA A 364 15.63 18.91 -23.23
C ALA A 364 14.67 20.11 -23.35
N ALA A 365 13.91 20.37 -22.28
CA ALA A 365 13.03 21.53 -22.19
C ALA A 365 13.77 22.85 -21.92
N ARG A 366 15.10 22.82 -21.71
CA ARG A 366 15.92 23.97 -21.27
C ARG A 366 15.26 24.67 -20.06
N SER A 367 14.86 23.86 -19.07
CA SER A 367 14.11 24.35 -17.93
C SER A 367 14.83 25.49 -17.21
N THR A 368 14.07 26.53 -16.87
CA THR A 368 14.54 27.67 -16.07
C THR A 368 14.41 27.40 -14.56
N ARG A 369 13.83 26.25 -14.15
CA ARG A 369 13.73 25.85 -12.75
C ARG A 369 15.12 25.65 -12.15
N GLN A 370 15.28 25.96 -10.87
CA GLN A 370 16.45 25.48 -10.12
C GLN A 370 16.38 23.96 -10.01
N VAL A 371 17.44 23.26 -10.44
CA VAL A 371 17.52 21.79 -10.41
C VAL A 371 18.71 21.37 -9.57
N LEU A 372 18.45 20.59 -8.49
CA LEU A 372 19.46 19.97 -7.66
C LEU A 372 19.51 18.46 -7.91
N TRP A 373 20.67 17.98 -8.36
CA TRP A 373 20.97 16.56 -8.46
C TRP A 373 21.76 16.12 -7.23
N LEU A 374 21.14 15.31 -6.35
CA LEU A 374 21.76 14.78 -5.14
C LEU A 374 21.88 13.26 -5.26
N HIS A 375 23.10 12.74 -5.26
CA HIS A 375 23.30 11.30 -5.46
C HIS A 375 24.26 10.70 -4.43
N GLY A 376 23.88 9.52 -3.91
CA GLY A 376 24.72 8.71 -3.05
C GLY A 376 25.20 7.43 -3.74
N ALA A 377 26.51 7.18 -3.74
CA ALA A 377 27.09 5.91 -4.19
C ALA A 377 28.10 5.40 -3.15
N ARG A 378 28.59 4.16 -3.33
CA ARG A 378 29.67 3.68 -2.48
C ARG A 378 31.02 4.24 -2.95
N LYS A 379 31.27 4.22 -4.24
CA LYS A 379 32.51 4.64 -4.91
C LYS A 379 32.25 4.88 -6.40
N GLY A 380 33.20 5.46 -7.12
CA GLY A 380 33.05 5.81 -8.53
C GLY A 380 32.68 4.65 -9.45
N ARG A 381 33.25 3.47 -9.24
CA ARG A 381 32.93 2.26 -10.04
C ARG A 381 31.50 1.73 -9.83
N GLU A 382 30.81 2.18 -8.79
CA GLU A 382 29.45 1.85 -8.45
C GLU A 382 28.50 3.06 -8.57
N HIS A 383 28.97 4.16 -9.21
CA HIS A 383 28.18 5.36 -9.48
C HIS A 383 27.62 5.32 -10.90
N PRO A 384 26.39 4.83 -11.12
CA PRO A 384 25.80 4.78 -12.45
C PRO A 384 25.51 6.17 -12.99
N PHE A 385 25.71 6.37 -14.28
CA PHE A 385 25.37 7.60 -15.01
C PHE A 385 26.11 8.88 -14.56
N ALA A 386 27.22 8.79 -13.85
CA ALA A 386 27.96 9.94 -13.30
C ALA A 386 28.29 11.00 -14.35
N ALA A 387 28.93 10.61 -15.47
CA ALA A 387 29.27 11.53 -16.56
C ALA A 387 28.03 12.10 -17.25
N GLU A 388 27.01 11.28 -17.43
CA GLU A 388 25.75 11.64 -18.08
C GLU A 388 24.97 12.69 -17.26
N ALA A 389 24.78 12.46 -15.96
CA ALA A 389 24.13 13.41 -15.07
C ALA A 389 24.89 14.74 -14.99
N ARG A 390 26.23 14.70 -14.90
CA ARG A 390 27.04 15.93 -14.91
C ARG A 390 26.90 16.72 -16.20
N ARG A 391 26.84 16.05 -17.35
CA ARG A 391 26.61 16.72 -18.64
C ARG A 391 25.26 17.42 -18.66
N LEU A 392 24.19 16.71 -18.29
CA LEU A 392 22.83 17.24 -18.30
C LEU A 392 22.65 18.41 -17.31
N ILE A 393 23.24 18.33 -16.13
CA ILE A 393 23.22 19.44 -15.15
C ILE A 393 23.90 20.69 -15.70
N ARG A 394 25.01 20.55 -16.45
CA ARG A 394 25.68 21.70 -17.09
C ARG A 394 24.88 22.34 -18.22
N GLU A 395 23.95 21.63 -18.82
CA GLU A 395 23.03 22.16 -19.85
C GLU A 395 21.90 23.02 -19.25
N LEU A 396 21.69 22.97 -17.93
CA LEU A 396 20.66 23.70 -17.21
C LEU A 396 21.23 25.01 -16.64
N ALA A 397 20.54 26.15 -16.88
CA ALA A 397 20.97 27.47 -16.42
C ALA A 397 21.13 27.55 -14.88
N HIS A 398 20.29 26.80 -14.14
CA HIS A 398 20.27 26.77 -12.68
C HIS A 398 20.45 25.33 -12.15
N GLY A 399 21.23 24.51 -12.86
CA GLY A 399 21.55 23.15 -12.49
C GLY A 399 22.73 23.09 -11.51
N ARG A 400 22.60 22.34 -10.42
CA ARG A 400 23.67 22.03 -9.46
C ARG A 400 23.65 20.56 -9.11
N SER A 401 24.82 19.97 -8.87
CA SER A 401 24.96 18.59 -8.40
C SER A 401 25.75 18.53 -7.11
N TYR A 402 25.42 17.53 -6.28
CA TYR A 402 26.21 17.17 -5.10
C TYR A 402 26.20 15.64 -4.92
N VAL A 403 27.38 15.05 -4.88
CA VAL A 403 27.56 13.61 -4.87
C VAL A 403 28.33 13.18 -3.62
N CYS A 404 27.81 12.18 -2.91
CA CYS A 404 28.48 11.60 -1.75
C CYS A 404 28.96 10.16 -2.04
N TYR A 405 30.21 9.85 -1.69
CA TYR A 405 30.71 8.48 -1.69
C TYR A 405 30.90 7.98 -0.27
N SER A 406 30.20 6.88 0.09
CA SER A 406 30.30 6.33 1.45
C SER A 406 31.60 5.54 1.70
N ARG A 407 32.23 5.04 0.64
CA ARG A 407 33.49 4.27 0.69
C ARG A 407 34.31 4.54 -0.58
N PRO A 408 34.83 5.77 -0.77
CA PRO A 408 35.61 6.09 -1.96
C PRO A 408 36.82 5.19 -2.07
N SER A 409 37.20 4.81 -3.28
CA SER A 409 38.45 4.08 -3.60
C SER A 409 39.59 5.07 -3.76
N ALA A 410 40.82 4.55 -3.80
CA ALA A 410 42.02 5.36 -4.00
C ALA A 410 42.06 6.11 -5.36
N ASP A 411 41.30 5.59 -6.34
CA ASP A 411 41.21 6.18 -7.68
C ASP A 411 40.17 7.31 -7.74
N ASP A 412 39.26 7.43 -6.71
CA ASP A 412 38.18 8.42 -6.69
C ASP A 412 38.71 9.78 -6.18
N ARG A 413 38.45 10.85 -6.91
CA ARG A 413 38.97 12.19 -6.62
C ARG A 413 37.89 13.09 -6.06
N MET A 414 38.07 13.54 -4.81
CA MET A 414 37.20 14.54 -4.20
C MET A 414 37.27 15.87 -4.97
N GLY A 415 36.12 16.48 -5.19
CA GLY A 415 35.99 17.71 -5.99
C GLY A 415 35.85 17.45 -7.49
N GLU A 416 36.17 16.25 -7.99
CA GLU A 416 35.98 15.86 -9.39
C GLU A 416 34.91 14.77 -9.54
N ASP A 417 35.07 13.65 -8.81
CA ASP A 417 34.18 12.50 -8.91
C ASP A 417 33.04 12.54 -7.87
N PHE A 418 33.30 13.14 -6.72
CA PHE A 418 32.34 13.30 -5.63
C PHE A 418 32.69 14.54 -4.78
N ASP A 419 31.71 15.06 -4.04
CA ASP A 419 31.82 16.29 -3.27
C ASP A 419 32.11 16.04 -1.79
N ALA A 420 31.61 14.92 -1.23
CA ALA A 420 31.83 14.57 0.17
C ALA A 420 31.94 13.06 0.42
N THR A 421 32.69 12.70 1.43
CA THR A 421 32.75 11.34 1.94
C THR A 421 31.63 11.09 2.95
N GLY A 422 30.99 9.91 2.85
CA GLY A 422 29.90 9.51 3.72
C GLY A 422 28.57 9.32 2.97
N HIS A 423 27.50 9.14 3.72
CA HIS A 423 26.15 9.05 3.18
C HIS A 423 25.54 10.44 3.01
N LEU A 424 24.63 10.59 2.04
CA LEU A 424 23.74 11.75 2.00
C LEU A 424 22.99 11.84 3.33
N SER A 425 22.95 13.05 3.89
CA SER A 425 22.34 13.32 5.19
C SER A 425 21.73 14.73 5.23
N ARG A 426 21.05 15.05 6.32
CA ARG A 426 20.50 16.38 6.57
C ARG A 426 21.54 17.50 6.38
N ALA A 427 22.80 17.28 6.81
CA ALA A 427 23.85 18.28 6.68
C ALA A 427 24.14 18.69 5.23
N VAL A 428 23.95 17.77 4.27
CA VAL A 428 24.11 18.09 2.84
C VAL A 428 23.07 19.10 2.39
N PHE A 429 21.85 19.05 2.91
CA PHE A 429 20.80 20.00 2.55
C PHE A 429 21.14 21.43 2.95
N ASP A 430 21.82 21.61 4.08
CA ASP A 430 22.28 22.93 4.52
C ASP A 430 23.43 23.43 3.61
N VAL A 431 24.35 22.55 3.21
CA VAL A 431 25.46 22.86 2.30
C VAL A 431 24.98 23.28 0.91
N VAL A 432 23.99 22.55 0.35
CA VAL A 432 23.47 22.86 -1.00
C VAL A 432 22.44 23.98 -1.02
N GLY A 433 21.97 24.43 0.14
CA GLY A 433 20.89 25.40 0.25
C GLY A 433 19.58 24.85 -0.32
N LEU A 434 19.07 23.75 0.26
CA LEU A 434 17.86 23.06 -0.21
C LEU A 434 16.64 24.00 -0.20
N PRO A 435 15.99 24.26 -1.36
CA PRO A 435 14.77 25.06 -1.39
C PRO A 435 13.61 24.33 -0.70
N ARG A 436 12.97 24.93 0.28
CA ARG A 436 11.87 24.32 1.03
C ARG A 436 10.60 24.14 0.20
N GLU A 437 10.43 24.96 -0.83
CA GLU A 437 9.31 24.91 -1.78
C GLU A 437 9.54 23.93 -2.94
N ALA A 438 10.67 23.25 -2.99
CA ALA A 438 11.00 22.33 -4.07
C ALA A 438 10.09 21.11 -4.13
N ASP A 439 9.85 20.63 -5.35
CA ASP A 439 9.33 19.29 -5.61
C ASP A 439 10.51 18.31 -5.57
N VAL A 440 10.50 17.38 -4.63
CA VAL A 440 11.59 16.42 -4.38
C VAL A 440 11.22 15.06 -4.91
N TYR A 441 12.03 14.50 -5.80
CA TYR A 441 11.88 13.15 -6.36
C TYR A 441 12.94 12.24 -5.75
N LEU A 442 12.50 11.31 -4.90
CA LEU A 442 13.36 10.46 -4.07
C LEU A 442 13.26 9.00 -4.51
N CYS A 443 14.40 8.37 -4.85
CA CYS A 443 14.46 6.96 -5.19
C CYS A 443 15.78 6.31 -4.77
N GLY A 444 15.72 5.11 -4.19
CA GLY A 444 16.90 4.38 -3.71
C GLY A 444 16.56 3.21 -2.79
N PRO A 445 17.55 2.66 -2.07
CA PRO A 445 17.31 1.62 -1.07
C PRO A 445 16.37 2.09 0.06
N ALA A 446 15.57 1.17 0.63
CA ALA A 446 14.53 1.50 1.61
C ALA A 446 15.06 2.32 2.80
N GLN A 447 16.16 1.91 3.42
CA GLN A 447 16.78 2.63 4.53
C GLN A 447 17.24 4.05 4.17
N PHE A 448 17.79 4.22 2.96
CA PHE A 448 18.16 5.54 2.44
C PHE A 448 16.94 6.43 2.29
N MET A 449 15.87 5.89 1.71
CA MET A 449 14.64 6.65 1.48
C MET A 449 13.97 7.09 2.78
N GLU A 450 13.94 6.22 3.78
CA GLU A 450 13.38 6.55 5.10
C GLU A 450 14.17 7.67 5.77
N ALA A 451 15.50 7.54 5.81
CA ALA A 451 16.39 8.56 6.37
C ALA A 451 16.25 9.92 5.64
N MET A 452 16.15 9.90 4.31
CA MET A 452 16.01 11.13 3.52
C MET A 452 14.64 11.78 3.69
N ARG A 453 13.58 11.02 3.80
CA ARG A 453 12.22 11.54 4.08
C ARG A 453 12.18 12.27 5.43
N GLU A 454 12.76 11.69 6.47
CA GLU A 454 12.85 12.31 7.78
C GLU A 454 13.69 13.59 7.74
N ALA A 455 14.84 13.53 7.06
CA ALA A 455 15.73 14.68 6.89
C ALA A 455 15.06 15.83 6.12
N LEU A 456 14.32 15.54 5.03
CA LEU A 456 13.57 16.52 4.23
C LEU A 456 12.44 17.16 5.04
N ALA A 457 11.67 16.37 5.78
CA ALA A 457 10.61 16.88 6.66
C ALA A 457 11.19 17.82 7.74
N THR A 458 12.31 17.43 8.35
CA THR A 458 13.04 18.25 9.33
C THR A 458 13.64 19.52 8.69
N ALA A 459 14.00 19.48 7.39
CA ALA A 459 14.46 20.65 6.65
C ALA A 459 13.32 21.62 6.27
N GLY A 460 12.06 21.23 6.53
CA GLY A 460 10.88 22.04 6.27
C GLY A 460 10.29 21.89 4.86
N VAL A 461 10.65 20.83 4.13
CA VAL A 461 9.98 20.48 2.87
C VAL A 461 8.62 19.88 3.19
N GLY A 462 7.56 20.39 2.58
CA GLY A 462 6.22 19.87 2.74
C GLY A 462 6.13 18.42 2.26
N ARG A 463 5.48 17.56 3.03
CA ARG A 463 5.38 16.11 2.71
C ARG A 463 4.71 15.85 1.36
N GLU A 464 3.78 16.72 0.96
CA GLU A 464 3.09 16.70 -0.32
C GLU A 464 3.98 16.94 -1.54
N ARG A 465 5.17 17.47 -1.31
CA ARG A 465 6.20 17.74 -2.35
C ARG A 465 7.32 16.71 -2.39
N ILE A 466 7.24 15.67 -1.55
CA ILE A 466 8.21 14.58 -1.53
C ILE A 466 7.63 13.37 -2.26
N HIS A 467 7.94 13.25 -3.55
CA HIS A 467 7.57 12.13 -4.40
C HIS A 467 8.57 10.97 -4.22
N VAL A 468 8.08 9.74 -4.14
CA VAL A 468 8.93 8.57 -3.81
C VAL A 468 8.64 7.41 -4.73
N GLU A 469 9.66 6.72 -5.23
CA GLU A 469 9.54 5.44 -5.95
C GLU A 469 10.31 4.33 -5.22
N LEU A 470 9.62 3.23 -4.90
CA LEU A 470 10.18 2.04 -4.28
C LEU A 470 10.35 0.93 -5.33
N PHE A 471 11.54 0.36 -5.44
CA PHE A 471 11.81 -0.73 -6.39
C PHE A 471 11.39 -2.11 -5.87
N ASN A 472 11.26 -2.27 -4.57
CA ASN A 472 10.74 -3.48 -3.94
C ASN A 472 9.30 -3.25 -3.51
N GLY A 473 8.49 -4.31 -3.53
CA GLY A 473 7.15 -4.27 -2.93
C GLY A 473 7.25 -3.72 -1.51
N GLY A 474 6.45 -2.69 -1.19
CA GLY A 474 6.42 -2.10 0.14
C GLY A 474 6.00 -3.13 1.20
N GLU A 475 6.09 -2.78 2.47
CA GLU A 475 5.61 -3.63 3.57
C GLU A 475 4.11 -3.91 3.43
N SER A 476 3.71 -5.16 3.64
CA SER A 476 2.30 -5.55 3.76
C SER A 476 1.69 -4.79 4.94
N ARG A 477 0.57 -4.11 4.71
CA ARG A 477 -0.13 -3.37 5.78
C ARG A 477 -1.58 -3.82 5.86
N THR A 478 -1.91 -4.46 6.96
CA THR A 478 -3.28 -4.76 7.34
C THR A 478 -3.85 -3.57 8.11
N PRO A 479 -4.93 -2.91 7.65
CA PRO A 479 -5.53 -1.79 8.36
C PRO A 479 -5.90 -2.17 9.79
N GLY A 480 -5.51 -1.31 10.73
CA GLY A 480 -5.82 -1.50 12.12
C GLY A 480 -4.97 -2.53 12.87
N VAL A 481 -3.92 -3.12 12.27
CA VAL A 481 -3.01 -4.10 12.91
C VAL A 481 -1.59 -3.55 12.96
N ILE A 482 -0.94 -3.66 14.13
CA ILE A 482 0.49 -3.35 14.31
C ILE A 482 1.29 -4.65 14.19
N GLY A 483 2.34 -4.64 13.33
CA GLY A 483 3.38 -5.65 13.30
C GLY A 483 2.93 -7.00 12.75
N GLY A 484 2.87 -7.12 11.43
CA GLY A 484 2.98 -8.40 10.76
C GLY A 484 4.45 -8.82 10.64
N VAL A 485 4.75 -10.09 10.81
CA VAL A 485 6.06 -10.64 10.47
C VAL A 485 6.20 -10.54 8.95
N THR A 486 7.07 -9.66 8.46
CA THR A 486 7.39 -9.58 7.04
C THR A 486 8.20 -10.82 6.65
N ARG A 487 7.59 -11.67 5.83
CA ARG A 487 8.29 -12.78 5.16
C ARG A 487 8.60 -12.37 3.73
N ALA A 488 9.67 -12.92 3.20
CA ALA A 488 9.96 -12.75 1.77
C ALA A 488 8.87 -13.46 0.94
N PRO A 489 8.44 -12.89 -0.20
CA PRO A 489 7.50 -13.54 -1.09
C PRO A 489 7.95 -14.95 -1.47
N HIS A 490 7.04 -15.92 -1.41
CA HIS A 490 7.29 -17.34 -1.66
C HIS A 490 6.10 -18.00 -2.37
N LEU A 491 6.28 -19.18 -2.92
CA LEU A 491 5.18 -19.97 -3.45
C LEU A 491 4.38 -20.60 -2.29
N PRO A 492 3.04 -20.74 -2.41
CA PRO A 492 2.23 -21.45 -1.43
C PRO A 492 2.70 -22.90 -1.31
N LYS A 493 2.58 -23.49 -0.13
CA LYS A 493 3.03 -24.88 0.13
C LYS A 493 2.34 -25.93 -0.73
N ASP A 494 1.11 -25.65 -1.17
CA ASP A 494 0.25 -26.53 -1.95
C ASP A 494 0.04 -26.06 -3.39
N ASP A 495 1.07 -25.48 -4.05
CA ASP A 495 1.00 -24.97 -5.43
C ASP A 495 0.91 -26.07 -6.50
N ALA A 496 0.11 -27.11 -6.25
CA ALA A 496 -0.24 -28.13 -7.25
C ALA A 496 -1.48 -27.73 -8.10
N GLY A 497 -1.81 -26.44 -8.14
CA GLY A 497 -3.01 -25.94 -8.83
C GLY A 497 -2.94 -26.12 -10.34
N THR A 498 -4.10 -26.46 -10.94
CA THR A 498 -4.31 -26.55 -12.39
C THR A 498 -4.95 -25.28 -12.99
N GLY A 499 -5.21 -24.28 -12.15
CA GLY A 499 -5.89 -23.04 -12.53
C GLY A 499 -4.98 -22.00 -13.20
N SER A 500 -5.56 -20.84 -13.47
CA SER A 500 -4.89 -19.70 -14.10
C SER A 500 -3.62 -19.30 -13.34
N LEU A 501 -2.59 -18.88 -14.07
CA LEU A 501 -1.35 -18.38 -13.51
C LEU A 501 -1.49 -16.89 -13.14
N ILE A 502 -1.29 -16.55 -11.88
CA ILE A 502 -1.27 -15.18 -11.40
C ILE A 502 0.17 -14.77 -11.13
N SER A 503 0.62 -13.74 -11.82
CA SER A 503 2.00 -13.24 -11.71
C SER A 503 1.99 -11.88 -11.02
N PHE A 504 2.71 -11.78 -9.91
CA PHE A 504 2.94 -10.56 -9.15
C PHE A 504 4.27 -9.95 -9.59
N ALA A 505 4.22 -8.99 -10.50
CA ALA A 505 5.36 -8.56 -11.29
C ALA A 505 6.50 -7.94 -10.45
N ARG A 506 6.17 -7.10 -9.46
CA ARG A 506 7.16 -6.46 -8.57
C ARG A 506 7.77 -7.46 -7.61
N SER A 507 6.95 -8.33 -7.06
CA SER A 507 7.39 -9.37 -6.11
C SER A 507 8.12 -10.53 -6.81
N GLY A 508 7.95 -10.66 -8.13
CA GLY A 508 8.58 -11.71 -8.94
C GLY A 508 8.09 -13.12 -8.64
N ILE A 509 6.90 -13.24 -8.07
CA ILE A 509 6.23 -14.49 -7.77
C ILE A 509 5.15 -14.74 -8.82
N ALA A 510 5.03 -15.98 -9.27
CA ALA A 510 3.92 -16.45 -10.09
C ALA A 510 3.39 -17.73 -9.46
N ALA A 511 2.13 -17.72 -9.07
CA ALA A 511 1.45 -18.84 -8.41
C ALA A 511 0.17 -19.20 -9.17
N ARG A 512 -0.22 -20.49 -9.10
CA ARG A 512 -1.44 -20.93 -9.74
C ARG A 512 -2.66 -20.67 -8.86
N TRP A 513 -3.68 -20.13 -9.50
CA TRP A 513 -4.98 -19.91 -8.89
C TRP A 513 -5.69 -21.24 -8.59
N SER A 514 -6.24 -21.35 -7.38
CA SER A 514 -7.16 -22.42 -7.02
C SER A 514 -8.46 -21.81 -6.50
N ALA A 515 -9.55 -22.00 -7.21
CA ALA A 515 -10.86 -21.50 -6.78
C ALA A 515 -11.34 -22.10 -5.46
N SER A 516 -10.88 -23.30 -5.11
CA SER A 516 -11.16 -23.93 -3.81
C SER A 516 -10.31 -23.37 -2.67
N ALA A 517 -9.10 -22.89 -2.98
CA ALA A 517 -8.18 -22.35 -1.99
C ALA A 517 -8.26 -20.82 -1.86
N ASN A 518 -8.59 -20.10 -2.91
CA ASN A 518 -8.58 -18.64 -2.94
C ASN A 518 -9.89 -18.09 -3.50
N ARG A 519 -10.46 -17.07 -2.86
CA ARG A 519 -11.67 -16.38 -3.32
C ARG A 519 -11.36 -15.16 -4.15
N SER A 520 -10.23 -14.54 -3.86
CA SER A 520 -9.78 -13.33 -4.53
C SER A 520 -8.29 -13.39 -4.80
N ILE A 521 -7.83 -12.61 -5.74
CA ILE A 521 -6.40 -12.46 -6.05
C ILE A 521 -5.62 -11.96 -4.81
N LEU A 522 -6.26 -11.16 -3.95
CA LEU A 522 -5.67 -10.75 -2.68
C LEU A 522 -5.33 -11.94 -1.78
N GLU A 523 -6.21 -12.92 -1.67
CA GLU A 523 -5.96 -14.11 -0.83
C GLU A 523 -4.79 -14.95 -1.35
N LEU A 524 -4.62 -15.04 -2.67
CA LEU A 524 -3.44 -15.69 -3.26
C LEU A 524 -2.17 -14.89 -2.99
N ALA A 525 -2.23 -13.56 -3.10
CA ALA A 525 -1.10 -12.69 -2.78
C ALA A 525 -0.67 -12.83 -1.31
N GLU A 526 -1.63 -12.90 -0.39
CA GLU A 526 -1.36 -13.14 1.04
C GLU A 526 -0.78 -14.54 1.29
N ALA A 527 -1.29 -15.58 0.61
CA ALA A 527 -0.73 -16.93 0.70
C ALA A 527 0.72 -17.03 0.20
N CYS A 528 1.12 -16.09 -0.67
CA CYS A 528 2.48 -15.98 -1.18
C CYS A 528 3.36 -14.99 -0.39
N ASP A 529 2.88 -14.41 0.70
CA ASP A 529 3.50 -13.28 1.41
C ASP A 529 3.90 -12.10 0.47
N VAL A 530 3.14 -11.92 -0.62
CA VAL A 530 3.31 -10.76 -1.51
C VAL A 530 2.85 -9.51 -0.78
N PRO A 531 3.67 -8.45 -0.71
CA PRO A 531 3.29 -7.20 -0.04
C PRO A 531 2.09 -6.56 -0.73
N VAL A 532 0.96 -6.50 -0.04
CA VAL A 532 -0.28 -5.92 -0.54
C VAL A 532 -0.89 -4.97 0.48
N ARG A 533 -1.56 -3.93 -0.01
CA ARG A 533 -2.45 -3.11 0.81
C ARG A 533 -3.88 -3.59 0.62
N TRP A 534 -4.60 -3.66 1.69
CA TRP A 534 -6.02 -3.95 1.65
C TRP A 534 -6.71 -3.39 2.90
N SER A 535 -8.01 -3.25 2.82
CA SER A 535 -8.81 -2.80 3.94
C SER A 535 -10.17 -3.49 3.97
N CYS A 536 -11.12 -3.10 3.12
CA CYS A 536 -12.49 -3.60 3.16
C CYS A 536 -12.65 -5.05 2.68
N ARG A 537 -11.77 -5.55 1.82
CA ARG A 537 -11.82 -6.87 1.15
C ARG A 537 -13.05 -7.10 0.26
N THR A 538 -13.75 -6.05 -0.15
CA THR A 538 -15.07 -6.16 -0.79
C THR A 538 -15.28 -5.15 -1.93
N GLY A 539 -14.22 -4.55 -2.45
CA GLY A 539 -14.29 -3.64 -3.59
C GLY A 539 -14.91 -2.27 -3.30
N VAL A 540 -14.82 -1.77 -2.05
CA VAL A 540 -15.41 -0.48 -1.64
C VAL A 540 -14.38 0.63 -1.48
N CYS A 541 -13.24 0.33 -0.82
CA CYS A 541 -12.29 1.36 -0.37
C CYS A 541 -11.15 1.65 -1.34
N HIS A 542 -11.02 0.90 -2.40
CA HIS A 542 -9.95 0.99 -3.40
C HIS A 542 -8.51 0.85 -2.87
N ASN A 543 -8.30 0.58 -1.57
CA ASN A 543 -6.95 0.42 -1.00
C ASN A 543 -6.14 -0.73 -1.60
N CYS A 544 -6.81 -1.73 -2.18
CA CYS A 544 -6.18 -2.86 -2.86
C CYS A 544 -6.10 -2.68 -4.38
N GLU A 545 -6.44 -1.50 -4.89
CA GLU A 545 -6.39 -1.24 -6.33
C GLU A 545 -4.96 -1.30 -6.83
N SER A 546 -4.72 -2.11 -7.85
CA SER A 546 -3.41 -2.45 -8.38
C SER A 546 -3.42 -2.42 -9.91
N GLY A 547 -2.29 -2.13 -10.53
CA GLY A 547 -2.19 -2.10 -11.99
C GLY A 547 -2.40 -3.50 -12.60
N LEU A 548 -3.36 -3.65 -13.51
CA LEU A 548 -3.54 -4.85 -14.32
C LEU A 548 -2.65 -4.74 -15.57
N ILE A 549 -1.55 -5.50 -15.62
CA ILE A 549 -0.59 -5.46 -16.72
C ILE A 549 -1.12 -6.23 -17.92
N SER A 550 -1.66 -7.44 -17.67
CA SER A 550 -2.29 -8.26 -18.71
C SER A 550 -3.28 -9.26 -18.10
N GLY A 551 -4.18 -9.78 -18.92
CA GLY A 551 -5.23 -10.71 -18.53
C GLY A 551 -6.56 -10.01 -18.26
N ALA A 552 -7.53 -10.77 -17.79
CA ALA A 552 -8.87 -10.30 -17.43
C ALA A 552 -9.30 -10.88 -16.10
N VAL A 553 -10.18 -10.16 -15.41
CA VAL A 553 -10.75 -10.58 -14.13
C VAL A 553 -12.28 -10.48 -14.16
N ALA A 554 -12.93 -11.30 -13.36
CA ALA A 554 -14.32 -11.12 -12.95
C ALA A 554 -14.35 -10.64 -11.51
N TYR A 555 -15.35 -9.88 -11.13
CA TYR A 555 -15.54 -9.42 -9.76
C TYR A 555 -16.60 -10.25 -9.04
N GLU A 556 -16.30 -10.61 -7.77
CA GLU A 556 -17.23 -11.27 -6.87
C GLU A 556 -16.85 -10.96 -5.40
N PRO A 557 -17.60 -10.07 -4.71
CA PRO A 557 -18.73 -9.29 -5.24
C PRO A 557 -18.29 -8.22 -6.25
N ASP A 558 -19.23 -7.71 -7.04
CA ASP A 558 -18.97 -6.52 -7.86
C ASP A 558 -18.56 -5.35 -6.96
N PRO A 559 -17.56 -4.56 -7.32
CA PRO A 559 -17.18 -3.37 -6.58
C PRO A 559 -18.28 -2.31 -6.62
N LEU A 560 -18.37 -1.47 -5.57
CA LEU A 560 -19.31 -0.34 -5.56
C LEU A 560 -19.00 0.65 -6.68
N ASP A 561 -17.73 0.98 -6.83
CA ASP A 561 -17.20 1.80 -7.92
C ASP A 561 -16.17 0.99 -8.70
N PRO A 562 -16.16 1.05 -10.03
CA PRO A 562 -15.15 0.35 -10.81
C PRO A 562 -13.76 0.93 -10.53
N PRO A 563 -12.69 0.13 -10.61
CA PRO A 563 -11.33 0.64 -10.53
C PRO A 563 -11.02 1.56 -11.72
N ALA A 564 -9.98 2.37 -11.57
CA ALA A 564 -9.46 3.17 -12.67
C ALA A 564 -9.11 2.28 -13.87
N HIS A 565 -9.22 2.82 -15.08
CA HIS A 565 -8.92 2.05 -16.30
C HIS A 565 -7.49 1.49 -16.25
N GLY A 566 -7.33 0.19 -16.54
CA GLY A 566 -6.06 -0.52 -16.47
C GLY A 566 -5.67 -0.98 -15.07
N ASN A 567 -6.56 -0.86 -14.09
CA ASN A 567 -6.38 -1.35 -12.73
C ASN A 567 -7.36 -2.48 -12.39
N VAL A 568 -7.12 -3.11 -11.26
CA VAL A 568 -7.93 -4.19 -10.68
C VAL A 568 -8.04 -4.03 -9.18
N LEU A 569 -9.21 -4.28 -8.62
CA LEU A 569 -9.43 -4.40 -7.17
C LEU A 569 -9.20 -5.85 -6.76
N ILE A 570 -7.97 -6.17 -6.38
CA ILE A 570 -7.54 -7.55 -6.12
C ILE A 570 -8.31 -8.26 -5.00
N CYS A 571 -8.94 -7.51 -4.10
CA CYS A 571 -9.67 -8.07 -2.97
C CYS A 571 -11.02 -8.72 -3.35
N CYS A 572 -11.59 -8.38 -4.49
CA CYS A 572 -12.85 -8.94 -5.01
C CYS A 572 -12.70 -9.49 -6.44
N ALA A 573 -11.49 -9.47 -7.00
CA ALA A 573 -11.21 -9.97 -8.34
C ALA A 573 -10.88 -11.47 -8.36
N ARG A 574 -11.44 -12.16 -9.35
CA ARG A 574 -11.11 -13.55 -9.73
C ARG A 574 -10.52 -13.58 -11.13
N PRO A 575 -9.48 -14.36 -11.40
CA PRO A 575 -8.86 -14.40 -12.71
C PRO A 575 -9.77 -15.08 -13.76
N GLN A 576 -9.81 -14.51 -14.95
CA GLN A 576 -10.39 -15.12 -16.16
C GLN A 576 -9.26 -15.51 -17.12
N GLY A 577 -8.49 -16.53 -16.79
CA GLY A 577 -7.24 -16.90 -17.45
C GLY A 577 -6.02 -16.35 -16.73
N ASP A 578 -4.86 -16.41 -17.38
CA ASP A 578 -3.61 -15.94 -16.79
C ASP A 578 -3.62 -14.42 -16.64
N VAL A 579 -3.16 -13.94 -15.48
CA VAL A 579 -3.21 -12.51 -15.10
C VAL A 579 -1.83 -12.06 -14.61
N VAL A 580 -1.42 -10.86 -14.99
CA VAL A 580 -0.20 -10.21 -14.50
C VAL A 580 -0.58 -8.89 -13.82
N ILE A 581 -0.20 -8.75 -12.57
CA ILE A 581 -0.53 -7.61 -11.70
C ILE A 581 0.75 -6.94 -11.23
N ASP A 582 0.73 -5.62 -11.14
CA ASP A 582 1.86 -4.78 -10.77
C ASP A 582 2.00 -4.63 -9.24
N ILE A 583 2.24 -5.75 -8.56
CA ILE A 583 2.52 -5.81 -7.11
C ILE A 583 3.63 -6.79 -6.78
#